data_9fedfd7db474a1be22f078c0a9519767
#
_entry.id   9fedfd7db474a1be22f078c0a9519767
#
_cell.length_a   1.000
_cell.length_b   1.000
_cell.length_c   1.000
_cell.angle_alpha   90.00
_cell.angle_beta   90.00
_cell.angle_gamma   90.00
#
_symmetry.space_group_name_H-M   'P 1'
#
loop_
_entity.id
_entity.type
_entity.pdbx_description
1 polymer ?
#
loop_
_entity_poly.entity_id
_entity_poly.type
_entity_poly.pdbx_seq_one_letter_code
_entity_poly.pdbx_strand_id
1 'polypeptide(L)'
;MARYLGPKCKLARREGTDLFLKSGVRPIDSKCKTDTNPGQHGQRRGRLSDYGVQLREKQKVRRTYGVLEKQFRGYYKEAARLKGATGENLLRLLECRLDNVVYRMGFGSTRAEARQLVSHKSICVN
;
A
#
# COMPACT_ATOMS: atom_id res chain seq x y z
N MET A 1 7.50 11.01 11.41
CA MET A 1 6.55 10.97 10.28
C MET A 1 5.52 9.85 10.52
N ALA A 2 4.23 10.17 10.46
CA ALA A 2 3.17 9.19 10.73
C ALA A 2 3.13 8.10 9.66
N ARG A 3 3.09 6.84 10.09
CA ARG A 3 3.00 5.65 9.22
C ARG A 3 2.27 4.52 9.96
N TYR A 4 1.85 3.50 9.22
CA TYR A 4 1.26 2.31 9.82
C TYR A 4 2.35 1.44 10.45
N LEU A 5 2.23 1.18 11.75
CA LEU A 5 3.17 0.37 12.53
C LEU A 5 2.61 -1.01 12.92
N GLY A 6 1.37 -1.29 12.56
CA GLY A 6 0.70 -2.54 12.92
C GLY A 6 1.14 -3.76 12.09
N PRO A 7 0.51 -4.92 12.32
CA PRO A 7 0.84 -6.16 11.62
C PRO A 7 0.57 -6.08 10.11
N LYS A 8 1.57 -6.37 9.30
CA LYS A 8 1.45 -6.32 7.84
C LYS A 8 0.57 -7.43 7.28
N CYS A 9 0.64 -8.63 7.85
CA CYS A 9 -0.24 -9.74 7.47
C CYS A 9 -1.72 -9.42 7.64
N LYS A 10 -2.08 -8.64 8.64
CA LYS A 10 -3.47 -8.21 8.86
C LYS A 10 -4.00 -7.41 7.67
N LEU A 11 -3.17 -6.53 7.11
CA LEU A 11 -3.52 -5.75 5.92
C LEU A 11 -3.68 -6.64 4.69
N ALA A 12 -2.72 -7.53 4.42
CA ALA A 12 -2.76 -8.46 3.30
C ALA A 12 -3.98 -9.39 3.38
N ARG A 13 -4.26 -9.94 4.56
CA ARG A 13 -5.44 -10.78 4.81
C ARG A 13 -6.75 -10.04 4.57
N ARG A 14 -6.85 -8.78 4.98
CA ARG A 14 -8.06 -7.97 4.79
C ARG A 14 -8.35 -7.74 3.31
N GLU A 15 -7.33 -7.51 2.50
CA GLU A 15 -7.48 -7.31 1.05
C GLU A 15 -7.49 -8.63 0.25
N GLY A 16 -7.12 -9.74 0.89
CA GLY A 16 -7.08 -11.07 0.27
C GLY A 16 -6.04 -11.22 -0.83
N THR A 17 -5.01 -10.40 -0.83
CA THR A 17 -3.94 -10.41 -1.83
C THR A 17 -2.61 -9.99 -1.22
N ASP A 18 -1.51 -10.30 -1.91
CA ASP A 18 -0.20 -9.79 -1.55
C ASP A 18 -0.12 -8.29 -1.87
N LEU A 19 0.19 -7.49 -0.86
CA LEU A 19 0.43 -6.05 -1.00
C LEU A 19 1.93 -5.70 -1.02
N PHE A 20 2.79 -6.72 -1.12
CA PHE A 20 4.25 -6.57 -1.13
C PHE A 20 4.80 -5.82 0.10
N LEU A 21 4.13 -6.00 1.25
CA LEU A 21 4.50 -5.35 2.52
C LEU A 21 5.58 -6.12 3.28
N LYS A 22 5.85 -7.35 2.89
CA LYS A 22 6.92 -8.20 3.44
C LYS A 22 7.92 -8.53 2.36
N SER A 23 9.16 -8.83 2.77
CA SER A 23 10.22 -9.28 1.88
C SER A 23 9.77 -10.44 0.99
N GLY A 24 10.11 -10.41 -0.30
CA GLY A 24 9.76 -11.43 -1.28
C GLY A 24 10.56 -12.72 -1.22
N VAL A 25 11.44 -12.89 -0.22
CA VAL A 25 12.27 -14.09 -0.07
C VAL A 25 11.44 -15.37 0.10
N ARG A 26 10.30 -15.26 0.78
CA ARG A 26 9.32 -16.34 0.92
C ARG A 26 7.97 -15.93 0.35
N PRO A 27 7.19 -16.88 -0.23
CA PRO A 27 5.83 -16.59 -0.66
C PRO A 27 4.97 -16.04 0.46
N ILE A 28 4.01 -15.19 0.13
CA ILE A 28 3.09 -14.58 1.12
C ILE A 28 2.29 -15.65 1.86
N ASP A 29 1.88 -16.72 1.19
CA ASP A 29 1.08 -17.81 1.77
C ASP A 29 1.81 -18.58 2.87
N SER A 30 3.14 -18.62 2.82
CA SER A 30 3.95 -19.22 3.88
C SER A 30 4.07 -18.33 5.13
N LYS A 31 3.77 -17.04 5.00
CA LYS A 31 3.89 -16.03 6.07
C LYS A 31 2.55 -15.58 6.63
N CYS A 32 1.52 -15.54 5.80
CA CYS A 32 0.21 -14.99 6.11
C CYS A 32 -0.89 -15.90 5.54
N LYS A 33 -1.96 -16.11 6.29
CA LYS A 33 -3.16 -16.82 5.81
C LYS A 33 -4.04 -15.85 5.03
N THR A 34 -3.77 -15.66 3.74
CA THR A 34 -4.45 -14.66 2.90
C THR A 34 -5.90 -15.03 2.53
N ASP A 35 -6.25 -16.29 2.63
CA ASP A 35 -7.59 -16.83 2.33
C ASP A 35 -8.63 -16.53 3.43
N THR A 36 -8.20 -16.14 4.63
CA THR A 36 -9.08 -15.78 5.74
C THR A 36 -8.93 -14.33 6.14
N ASN A 37 -10.07 -13.63 6.36
CA ASN A 37 -10.06 -12.27 6.88
C ASN A 37 -9.45 -12.22 8.29
N PRO A 38 -8.84 -11.11 8.70
CA PRO A 38 -8.34 -10.95 10.06
C PRO A 38 -9.49 -10.82 11.06
N GLY A 39 -9.26 -11.25 12.30
CA GLY A 39 -10.20 -11.15 13.40
C GLY A 39 -10.89 -12.47 13.72
N GLN A 40 -11.68 -12.46 14.82
CA GLN A 40 -12.36 -13.64 15.36
C GLN A 40 -13.34 -14.26 14.36
N HIS A 41 -14.02 -13.46 13.56
CA HIS A 41 -15.03 -13.89 12.58
C HIS A 41 -14.51 -13.93 11.14
N GLY A 42 -13.21 -14.12 10.95
CA GLY A 42 -12.55 -14.07 9.65
C GLY A 42 -13.07 -15.05 8.59
N GLN A 43 -13.72 -16.13 9.01
CA GLN A 43 -14.31 -17.11 8.11
C GLN A 43 -15.65 -16.64 7.51
N ARG A 44 -16.33 -15.70 8.15
CA ARG A 44 -17.60 -15.18 7.66
C ARG A 44 -17.34 -14.18 6.53
N ARG A 45 -17.83 -14.51 5.33
CA ARG A 45 -17.77 -13.64 4.16
C ARG A 45 -19.19 -13.22 3.79
N GLY A 46 -19.51 -11.95 3.99
CA GLY A 46 -20.72 -11.33 3.47
C GLY A 46 -20.53 -10.85 2.03
N ARG A 47 -21.65 -10.71 1.31
CA ARG A 47 -21.63 -10.05 -0.02
C ARG A 47 -21.24 -8.59 0.14
N LEU A 48 -20.27 -8.13 -0.66
CA LEU A 48 -19.87 -6.73 -0.68
C LEU A 48 -20.88 -5.92 -1.51
N SER A 49 -21.25 -4.75 -1.00
CA SER A 49 -21.95 -3.73 -1.77
C SER A 49 -20.98 -3.06 -2.77
N ASP A 50 -21.52 -2.33 -3.76
CA ASP A 50 -20.70 -1.58 -4.72
C ASP A 50 -19.75 -0.60 -3.99
N TYR A 51 -20.25 0.09 -2.98
CA TYR A 51 -19.43 0.92 -2.10
C TYR A 51 -18.31 0.11 -1.43
N GLY A 52 -18.61 -1.09 -0.93
CA GLY A 52 -17.64 -1.97 -0.29
C GLY A 52 -16.53 -2.40 -1.24
N VAL A 53 -16.84 -2.72 -2.49
CA VAL A 53 -15.88 -3.08 -3.54
C VAL A 53 -14.95 -1.90 -3.83
N GLN A 54 -15.50 -0.71 -4.06
CA GLN A 54 -14.72 0.50 -4.31
C GLN A 54 -13.82 0.86 -3.12
N LEU A 55 -14.32 0.73 -1.91
CA LEU A 55 -13.54 0.96 -0.68
C LEU A 55 -12.36 0.00 -0.60
N ARG A 56 -12.55 -1.28 -0.92
CA ARG A 56 -11.46 -2.28 -0.89
C ARG A 56 -10.39 -1.96 -1.92
N GLU A 57 -10.75 -1.58 -3.13
CA GLU A 57 -9.79 -1.19 -4.17
C GLU A 57 -8.96 0.05 -3.75
N LYS A 58 -9.62 1.08 -3.22
CA LYS A 58 -8.94 2.26 -2.67
C LYS A 58 -7.97 1.87 -1.54
N GLN A 59 -8.42 1.07 -0.58
CA GLN A 59 -7.60 0.66 0.56
C GLN A 59 -6.42 -0.21 0.12
N LYS A 60 -6.60 -1.06 -0.89
CA LYS A 60 -5.54 -1.87 -1.48
C LYS A 60 -4.40 -0.97 -1.98
N VAL A 61 -4.71 0.00 -2.82
CA VAL A 61 -3.72 0.94 -3.37
C VAL A 61 -3.04 1.72 -2.25
N ARG A 62 -3.80 2.32 -1.35
CA ARG A 62 -3.28 3.09 -0.23
C ARG A 62 -2.30 2.29 0.64
N ARG A 63 -2.66 1.05 0.94
CA ARG A 63 -1.85 0.16 1.79
C ARG A 63 -0.58 -0.34 1.08
N THR A 64 -0.67 -0.59 -0.21
CA THR A 64 0.49 -0.98 -1.03
C THR A 64 1.59 0.08 -0.96
N TYR A 65 1.23 1.35 -1.09
CA TYR A 65 2.19 2.46 -1.03
C TYR A 65 2.46 2.96 0.39
N GLY A 66 1.74 2.46 1.39
CA GLY A 66 1.95 2.85 2.79
C GLY A 66 1.54 4.30 3.10
N VAL A 67 0.63 4.86 2.34
CA VAL A 67 0.16 6.25 2.48
C VAL A 67 -1.04 6.31 3.43
N LEU A 68 -1.06 7.30 4.33
CA LEU A 68 -2.20 7.55 5.21
C LEU A 68 -3.31 8.32 4.48
N GLU A 69 -4.55 8.25 5.01
CA GLU A 69 -5.75 8.75 4.37
C GLU A 69 -5.66 10.23 3.95
N LYS A 70 -5.18 11.09 4.84
CA LYS A 70 -5.08 12.54 4.56
C LYS A 70 -4.17 12.81 3.35
N GLN A 71 -3.01 12.18 3.31
CA GLN A 71 -2.06 12.34 2.21
C GLN A 71 -2.59 11.71 0.92
N PHE A 72 -3.24 10.55 1.00
CA PHE A 72 -3.86 9.90 -0.15
C PHE A 72 -4.94 10.78 -0.79
N ARG A 73 -5.77 11.43 0.02
CA ARG A 73 -6.77 12.38 -0.47
C ARG A 73 -6.14 13.57 -1.19
N GLY A 74 -4.98 14.04 -0.71
CA GLY A 74 -4.19 15.07 -1.40
C GLY A 74 -3.75 14.63 -2.79
N TYR A 75 -3.20 13.42 -2.91
CA TYR A 75 -2.82 12.85 -4.20
C TYR A 75 -4.01 12.66 -5.14
N TYR A 76 -5.15 12.24 -4.61
CA TYR A 76 -6.37 12.09 -5.41
C TYR A 76 -6.86 13.42 -5.97
N LYS A 77 -6.88 14.48 -5.15
CA LYS A 77 -7.26 15.83 -5.59
C LYS A 77 -6.34 16.33 -6.71
N GLU A 78 -5.04 16.15 -6.56
CA GLU A 78 -4.08 16.54 -7.58
C GLU A 78 -4.24 15.71 -8.87
N ALA A 79 -4.45 14.41 -8.75
CA ALA A 79 -4.70 13.53 -9.89
C ALA A 79 -5.97 13.92 -10.66
N ALA A 80 -7.02 14.33 -9.95
CA ALA A 80 -8.27 14.79 -10.57
C ALA A 80 -8.11 16.17 -11.26
N ARG A 81 -7.19 17.01 -10.79
CA ARG A 81 -6.88 18.31 -11.41
C ARG A 81 -6.12 18.16 -12.72
N LEU A 82 -5.28 17.14 -12.84
CA LEU A 82 -4.46 16.90 -14.03
C LEU A 82 -5.31 16.36 -15.19
N LYS A 83 -4.93 16.71 -16.41
CA LYS A 83 -5.57 16.18 -17.62
C LYS A 83 -5.33 14.67 -17.74
N GLY A 84 -6.32 13.95 -18.23
CA GLY A 84 -6.28 12.50 -18.44
C GLY A 84 -7.09 11.72 -17.41
N ALA A 85 -6.93 10.40 -17.40
CA ALA A 85 -7.63 9.53 -16.48
C ALA A 85 -7.12 9.73 -15.04
N THR A 86 -8.03 10.02 -14.12
CA THR A 86 -7.70 10.27 -12.69
C THR A 86 -6.96 9.08 -12.06
N GLY A 87 -7.37 7.85 -12.37
CA GLY A 87 -6.75 6.64 -11.84
C GLY A 87 -5.29 6.49 -12.26
N GLU A 88 -4.99 6.70 -13.54
CA GLU A 88 -3.62 6.68 -14.06
C GLU A 88 -2.76 7.78 -13.45
N ASN A 89 -3.30 9.00 -13.37
CA ASN A 89 -2.62 10.13 -12.75
C ASN A 89 -2.29 9.86 -11.29
N LEU A 90 -3.24 9.28 -10.56
CA LEU A 90 -3.04 8.89 -9.16
C LEU A 90 -1.92 7.88 -8.99
N LEU A 91 -1.92 6.81 -9.78
CA LEU A 91 -0.86 5.80 -9.74
C LEU A 91 0.49 6.40 -10.13
N ARG A 92 0.53 7.26 -11.14
CA ARG A 92 1.74 7.97 -11.54
C ARG A 92 2.31 8.82 -10.39
N LEU A 93 1.47 9.59 -9.72
CA LEU A 93 1.90 10.40 -8.55
C LEU A 93 2.43 9.51 -7.41
N LEU A 94 1.79 8.39 -7.13
CA LEU A 94 2.24 7.45 -6.11
C LEU A 94 3.56 6.76 -6.48
N GLU A 95 3.74 6.40 -7.75
CA GLU A 95 4.99 5.81 -8.25
C GLU A 95 6.16 6.80 -8.23
N CYS A 96 5.90 8.09 -8.36
CA CYS A 96 6.93 9.15 -8.30
C CYS A 96 7.40 9.49 -6.88
N ARG A 97 6.83 8.89 -5.83
CA ARG A 97 7.31 9.10 -4.47
C ARG A 97 8.74 8.57 -4.30
N LEU A 98 9.58 9.34 -3.61
CA LEU A 98 10.98 8.96 -3.41
C LEU A 98 11.13 7.61 -2.70
N ASP A 99 10.31 7.33 -1.68
CA ASP A 99 10.33 6.05 -0.98
C ASP A 99 10.00 4.88 -1.92
N ASN A 100 9.04 5.05 -2.82
CA ASN A 100 8.71 4.04 -3.82
C ASN A 100 9.82 3.88 -4.87
N VAL A 101 10.41 4.97 -5.34
CA VAL A 101 11.54 4.93 -6.29
C VAL A 101 12.72 4.18 -5.70
N VAL A 102 13.08 4.46 -4.46
CA VAL A 102 14.16 3.77 -3.73
C VAL A 102 13.86 2.27 -3.59
N TYR A 103 12.61 1.91 -3.30
CA TYR A 103 12.17 0.51 -3.27
C TYR A 103 12.30 -0.15 -4.65
N ARG A 104 11.85 0.51 -5.73
CA ARG A 104 11.94 -0.03 -7.10
C ARG A 104 13.39 -0.19 -7.57
N MET A 105 14.29 0.66 -7.10
CA MET A 105 15.73 0.55 -7.38
C MET A 105 16.42 -0.60 -6.62
N GLY A 106 15.74 -1.22 -5.65
CA GLY A 106 16.26 -2.35 -4.91
C GLY A 106 17.07 -2.01 -3.66
N PHE A 107 17.12 -0.74 -3.24
CA PHE A 107 17.82 -0.36 -2.00
C PHE A 107 17.12 -0.80 -0.73
N GLY A 108 15.82 -1.06 -0.78
CA GLY A 108 15.04 -1.62 0.31
C GLY A 108 14.27 -2.86 -0.14
N SER A 109 14.15 -3.85 0.71
CA SER A 109 13.38 -5.07 0.43
C SER A 109 11.87 -4.84 0.45
N THR A 110 11.43 -3.78 1.11
CA THR A 110 10.04 -3.33 1.18
C THR A 110 9.94 -1.81 1.08
N ARG A 111 8.75 -1.30 0.74
CA ARG A 111 8.52 0.15 0.72
C ARG A 111 8.67 0.79 2.10
N ALA A 112 8.35 0.06 3.18
CA ALA A 112 8.54 0.54 4.55
C ALA A 112 10.02 0.72 4.89
N GLU A 113 10.87 -0.22 4.48
CA GLU A 113 12.32 -0.14 4.63
C GLU A 113 12.89 1.03 3.82
N ALA A 114 12.52 1.13 2.54
CA ALA A 114 12.92 2.24 1.68
C ALA A 114 12.53 3.61 2.26
N ARG A 115 11.32 3.71 2.82
CA ARG A 115 10.85 4.92 3.48
C ARG A 115 11.69 5.27 4.71
N GLN A 116 12.12 4.29 5.47
CA GLN A 116 13.01 4.52 6.60
C GLN A 116 14.38 5.02 6.14
N LEU A 117 14.97 4.44 5.10
CA LEU A 117 16.22 4.91 4.51
C LEU A 117 16.12 6.38 4.07
N VAL A 118 15.04 6.75 3.41
CA VAL A 118 14.79 8.14 3.00
C VAL A 118 14.62 9.06 4.21
N SER A 119 13.83 8.66 5.20
CA SER A 119 13.55 9.46 6.40
C SER A 119 14.80 9.70 7.25
N HIS A 120 15.70 8.71 7.30
CA HIS A 120 16.96 8.79 8.03
C HIS A 120 18.10 9.44 7.22
N LYS A 121 17.78 10.01 6.06
CA LYS A 121 18.73 10.70 5.18
C LYS A 121 19.90 9.82 4.70
N SER A 122 19.66 8.51 4.61
CA SER A 122 20.62 7.56 4.03
C SER A 122 20.65 7.60 2.51
N ILE A 123 19.70 8.28 1.90
CA ILE A 123 19.58 8.44 0.44
C ILE A 123 19.64 9.93 0.13
N CYS A 124 20.49 10.30 -0.80
CA CYS A 124 20.62 11.65 -1.34
C CYS A 124 20.12 11.68 -2.80
N VAL A 125 19.50 12.78 -3.19
CA VAL A 125 19.11 13.08 -4.57
C VAL A 125 19.78 14.38 -4.96
N ASN A 126 20.80 14.28 -5.83
CA ASN A 126 21.57 15.41 -6.37
C ASN A 126 21.81 16.55 -5.38
#